data_f6b485d6bda2cac8ee5188b01ef52e37
#
_entry.id   f6b485d6bda2cac8ee5188b01ef52e37
#
_cell.length_a   1.000
_cell.length_b   1.000
_cell.length_c   1.000
_cell.angle_alpha   90.00
_cell.angle_beta   90.00
_cell.angle_gamma   90.00
#
_symmetry.space_group_name_H-M   'P 1'
#
loop_
_entity.id
_entity.type
_entity.pdbx_description
1 polymer ?
#
loop_
_entity_poly.entity_id
_entity_poly.type
_entity_poly.pdbx_seq_one_letter_code
_entity_poly.pdbx_strand_id
1 'polypeptide(L)'
;MNNLSIPKHVDIAIIGGGMAGLSAAAALSEMGIKNIALFEAQKLANANGSSFGESRMYREMYSDPVLCKLAKESNKLWSKQESLSNKPLRKEHGLLFYGESWDEETIEGSIPGAQKVMDEQN
;
A
#
# COMPACT_ATOMS: atom_id res chain seq x y z
N MET A 1 -29.85 4.27 -15.88
CA MET A 1 -28.62 3.49 -15.99
C MET A 1 -27.66 4.31 -16.83
N ASN A 2 -26.60 4.86 -16.27
CA ASN A 2 -25.61 5.58 -17.06
C ASN A 2 -24.88 4.55 -17.91
N ASN A 3 -25.06 4.60 -19.22
CA ASN A 3 -24.23 3.87 -20.17
C ASN A 3 -22.80 4.41 -20.08
N LEU A 4 -21.99 3.84 -19.19
CA LEU A 4 -20.55 4.04 -19.21
C LEU A 4 -20.01 3.39 -20.48
N SER A 5 -19.80 4.19 -21.53
CA SER A 5 -19.12 3.70 -22.72
C SER A 5 -17.65 3.44 -22.38
N ILE A 6 -17.20 2.22 -22.66
CA ILE A 6 -15.78 1.88 -22.52
C ILE A 6 -14.99 2.79 -23.49
N PRO A 7 -13.99 3.54 -23.02
CA PRO A 7 -13.19 4.39 -23.90
C PRO A 7 -12.44 3.56 -24.94
N LYS A 8 -12.40 4.01 -26.18
CA LYS A 8 -11.69 3.31 -27.26
C LYS A 8 -10.16 3.43 -27.15
N HIS A 9 -9.70 4.49 -26.54
CA HIS A 9 -8.28 4.77 -26.33
C HIS A 9 -8.08 5.41 -24.97
N VAL A 10 -7.06 4.96 -24.27
CA VAL A 10 -6.57 5.57 -23.02
C VAL A 10 -5.04 5.56 -23.06
N ASP A 11 -4.42 6.51 -22.38
CA ASP A 11 -2.96 6.54 -22.26
C ASP A 11 -2.47 5.46 -21.28
N ILE A 12 -3.25 5.23 -20.23
CA ILE A 12 -2.96 4.21 -19.22
C ILE A 12 -4.23 3.46 -18.87
N ALA A 13 -4.17 2.14 -18.93
CA ALA A 13 -5.21 1.24 -18.45
C ALA A 13 -4.73 0.55 -17.16
N ILE A 14 -5.51 0.66 -16.09
CA ILE A 14 -5.25 0.02 -14.81
C ILE A 14 -6.23 -1.13 -14.65
N ILE A 15 -5.76 -2.32 -14.40
CA ILE A 15 -6.57 -3.52 -14.19
C ILE A 15 -6.61 -3.84 -12.70
N GLY A 16 -7.79 -3.76 -12.11
CA GLY A 16 -8.07 -4.01 -10.69
C GLY A 16 -8.26 -2.73 -9.90
N GLY A 17 -9.39 -2.63 -9.20
CA GLY A 17 -9.78 -1.51 -8.34
C GLY A 17 -9.47 -1.73 -6.85
N GLY A 18 -8.47 -2.55 -6.53
CA GLY A 18 -7.95 -2.70 -5.17
C GLY A 18 -7.01 -1.55 -4.77
N MET A 19 -6.39 -1.64 -3.59
CA MET A 19 -5.50 -0.60 -3.06
C MET A 19 -4.39 -0.21 -4.05
N ALA A 20 -3.74 -1.17 -4.68
CA ALA A 20 -2.66 -0.90 -5.64
C ALA A 20 -3.16 -0.12 -6.86
N GLY A 21 -4.26 -0.57 -7.48
CA GLY A 21 -4.81 0.10 -8.67
C GLY A 21 -5.35 1.50 -8.37
N LEU A 22 -6.05 1.67 -7.25
CA LEU A 22 -6.55 2.98 -6.83
C LEU A 22 -5.40 3.94 -6.48
N SER A 23 -4.36 3.47 -5.80
CA SER A 23 -3.18 4.28 -5.50
C SER A 23 -2.42 4.67 -6.76
N ALA A 24 -2.27 3.76 -7.72
CA ALA A 24 -1.67 4.07 -9.01
C ALA A 24 -2.48 5.12 -9.78
N ALA A 25 -3.81 4.98 -9.83
CA ALA A 25 -4.68 5.96 -10.47
C ALA A 25 -4.56 7.36 -9.84
N ALA A 26 -4.53 7.42 -8.50
CA ALA A 26 -4.36 8.67 -7.78
C ALA A 26 -3.01 9.32 -8.07
N ALA A 27 -1.92 8.55 -8.00
CA ALA A 27 -0.57 9.05 -8.28
C ALA A 27 -0.43 9.56 -9.72
N LEU A 28 -0.92 8.82 -10.69
CA LEU A 28 -0.91 9.22 -12.11
C LEU A 28 -1.71 10.51 -12.33
N SER A 29 -2.86 10.64 -11.67
CA SER A 29 -3.66 11.86 -11.73
C SER A 29 -2.93 13.07 -11.13
N GLU A 30 -2.23 12.89 -10.00
CA GLU A 30 -1.39 13.93 -9.39
C GLU A 30 -0.21 14.33 -10.30
N MET A 31 0.31 13.41 -11.10
CA MET A 31 1.32 13.66 -12.14
C MET A 31 0.77 14.40 -13.37
N GLY A 32 -0.53 14.68 -13.39
CA GLY A 32 -1.19 15.40 -14.49
C GLY A 32 -1.63 14.51 -15.66
N ILE A 33 -1.54 13.20 -15.56
CA ILE A 33 -2.02 12.28 -16.58
C ILE A 33 -3.55 12.19 -16.45
N LYS A 34 -4.27 12.56 -17.50
CA LYS A 34 -5.73 12.71 -17.45
C LYS A 34 -6.50 11.57 -18.13
N ASN A 35 -5.90 10.92 -19.11
CA ASN A 35 -6.57 9.90 -19.91
C ASN A 35 -6.27 8.50 -19.35
N ILE A 36 -6.79 8.24 -18.16
CA ILE A 36 -6.61 6.99 -17.42
C ILE A 36 -7.95 6.27 -17.34
N ALA A 37 -7.95 4.96 -17.58
CA ALA A 37 -9.09 4.11 -17.28
C ALA A 37 -8.70 3.04 -16.24
N LEU A 38 -9.53 2.88 -15.22
CA LEU A 38 -9.44 1.79 -14.26
C LEU A 38 -10.58 0.81 -14.51
N PHE A 39 -10.23 -0.44 -14.69
CA PHE A 39 -11.16 -1.55 -14.92
C PHE A 39 -11.20 -2.44 -13.69
N GLU A 40 -12.40 -2.63 -13.15
CA GLU A 40 -12.66 -3.54 -12.02
C GLU A 40 -13.72 -4.54 -12.44
N ALA A 41 -13.42 -5.83 -12.25
CA ALA A 41 -14.31 -6.92 -12.65
C ALA A 41 -15.58 -6.98 -11.80
N GLN A 42 -15.53 -6.41 -10.60
CA GLN A 42 -16.62 -6.43 -9.64
C GLN A 42 -16.94 -5.01 -9.16
N LYS A 43 -17.76 -4.91 -8.14
CA LYS A 43 -18.01 -3.63 -7.46
C LYS A 43 -16.73 -3.19 -6.72
N LEU A 44 -16.40 -1.91 -6.76
CA LEU A 44 -15.32 -1.34 -5.93
C LEU A 44 -15.54 -1.70 -4.46
N ALA A 45 -14.45 -1.95 -3.75
CA ALA A 45 -14.46 -2.43 -2.37
C ALA A 45 -15.22 -3.76 -2.18
N ASN A 46 -15.16 -4.65 -3.18
CA ASN A 46 -15.75 -5.99 -3.07
C ASN A 46 -14.98 -6.87 -2.08
N ALA A 47 -15.68 -7.91 -1.59
CA ALA A 47 -15.14 -8.82 -0.57
C ALA A 47 -14.17 -9.90 -1.11
N ASN A 48 -13.97 -9.98 -2.43
CA ASN A 48 -13.19 -11.07 -3.05
C ASN A 48 -11.72 -10.69 -3.30
N GLY A 49 -11.35 -9.43 -3.11
CA GLY A 49 -9.96 -8.98 -3.26
C GLY A 49 -9.18 -8.97 -1.95
N SER A 50 -7.87 -9.09 -2.03
CA SER A 50 -6.96 -9.02 -0.86
C SER A 50 -6.96 -7.66 -0.14
N SER A 51 -7.50 -6.62 -0.78
CA SER A 51 -7.69 -5.30 -0.15
C SER A 51 -8.90 -5.24 0.78
N PHE A 52 -9.77 -6.25 0.76
CA PHE A 52 -10.93 -6.32 1.65
C PHE A 52 -10.53 -6.80 3.05
N GLY A 53 -11.23 -6.30 4.07
CA GLY A 53 -11.10 -6.71 5.46
C GLY A 53 -11.16 -5.50 6.40
N GLU A 54 -11.41 -5.77 7.69
CA GLU A 54 -11.59 -4.72 8.70
C GLU A 54 -10.28 -4.03 9.07
N SER A 55 -9.16 -4.73 8.92
CA SER A 55 -7.84 -4.20 9.26
C SER A 55 -6.73 -4.77 8.37
N ARG A 56 -5.61 -4.08 8.32
CA ARG A 56 -4.35 -4.51 7.71
C ARG A 56 -3.20 -4.12 8.60
N MET A 57 -2.27 -5.05 8.78
CA MET A 57 -1.03 -4.74 9.46
C MET A 57 -0.15 -3.88 8.57
N TYR A 58 0.42 -2.84 9.15
CA TYR A 58 1.42 -1.98 8.55
C TYR A 58 2.65 -1.95 9.46
N ARG A 59 3.83 -2.03 8.89
CA ARG A 59 5.10 -1.92 9.63
C ARG A 59 6.17 -1.28 8.74
N GLU A 60 7.18 -0.70 9.33
CA GLU A 60 8.36 -0.17 8.63
C GLU A 60 9.58 -1.08 8.81
N MET A 61 9.55 -1.97 9.77
CA MET A 61 10.64 -2.87 10.10
C MET A 61 10.71 -4.04 9.11
N TYR A 62 11.58 -3.91 8.11
CA TYR A 62 11.90 -4.94 7.10
C TYR A 62 13.41 -5.13 7.04
N SER A 63 13.88 -6.37 6.85
CA SER A 63 15.29 -6.68 6.58
C SER A 63 15.72 -6.35 5.15
N ASP A 64 14.79 -6.16 4.25
CA ASP A 64 15.04 -5.67 2.90
C ASP A 64 15.03 -4.13 2.88
N PRO A 65 16.15 -3.48 2.46
CA PRO A 65 16.25 -2.02 2.44
C PRO A 65 15.23 -1.34 1.52
N VAL A 66 14.87 -2.00 0.40
CA VAL A 66 13.90 -1.46 -0.55
C VAL A 66 12.51 -1.47 0.07
N LEU A 67 12.11 -2.58 0.70
CA LEU A 67 10.83 -2.69 1.37
C LEU A 67 10.72 -1.74 2.56
N CYS A 68 11.79 -1.59 3.36
CA CYS A 68 11.85 -0.61 4.45
C CYS A 68 11.63 0.82 3.93
N LYS A 69 12.34 1.21 2.87
CA LYS A 69 12.18 2.52 2.24
C LYS A 69 10.76 2.74 1.70
N LEU A 70 10.21 1.76 1.00
CA LEU A 70 8.84 1.83 0.47
C LEU A 70 7.80 1.97 1.59
N ALA A 71 7.99 1.26 2.71
CA ALA A 71 7.11 1.37 3.87
C ALA A 71 7.17 2.78 4.48
N LYS A 72 8.36 3.35 4.65
CA LYS A 72 8.53 4.73 5.15
C LYS A 72 7.86 5.76 4.23
N GLU A 73 8.04 5.65 2.92
CA GLU A 73 7.38 6.53 1.96
C GLU A 73 5.84 6.34 1.97
N SER A 74 5.37 5.10 2.05
CA SER A 74 3.95 4.79 2.19
C SER A 74 3.35 5.43 3.45
N ASN A 75 4.10 5.46 4.56
CA ASN A 75 3.65 6.08 5.81
C ASN A 75 3.36 7.58 5.64
N LYS A 76 4.20 8.30 4.89
CA LYS A 76 3.98 9.71 4.55
C LYS A 76 2.71 9.90 3.71
N LEU A 77 2.48 9.01 2.74
CA LEU A 77 1.28 9.04 1.90
C LEU A 77 0.01 8.76 2.71
N TRP A 78 0.06 7.84 3.68
CA TRP A 78 -1.05 7.61 4.60
C TRP A 78 -1.36 8.84 5.43
N SER A 79 -0.36 9.55 5.98
CA SER A 79 -0.56 10.80 6.70
C SER A 79 -1.24 11.86 5.83
N LYS A 80 -0.87 11.95 4.55
CA LYS A 80 -1.54 12.81 3.56
C LYS A 80 -3.02 12.42 3.40
N GLN A 81 -3.32 11.12 3.27
CA GLN A 81 -4.70 10.64 3.12
C GLN A 81 -5.55 10.89 4.37
N GLU A 82 -4.99 10.71 5.56
CA GLU A 82 -5.66 11.06 6.82
C GLU A 82 -6.01 12.54 6.88
N SER A 83 -5.09 13.41 6.49
CA SER A 83 -5.32 14.85 6.42
C SER A 83 -6.42 15.22 5.41
N LEU A 84 -6.40 14.61 4.22
CA LEU A 84 -7.39 14.88 3.17
C LEU A 84 -8.79 14.38 3.53
N SER A 85 -8.87 13.22 4.19
CA SER A 85 -10.15 12.60 4.57
C SER A 85 -10.70 13.12 5.90
N ASN A 86 -9.87 13.79 6.68
CA ASN A 86 -10.14 14.17 8.08
C ASN A 86 -10.58 12.96 8.93
N LYS A 87 -9.94 11.81 8.70
CA LYS A 87 -10.21 10.56 9.41
C LYS A 87 -8.91 9.87 9.81
N PRO A 88 -8.81 9.33 11.03
CA PRO A 88 -7.71 8.45 11.39
C PRO A 88 -7.86 7.12 10.63
N LEU A 89 -6.92 6.81 9.76
CA LEU A 89 -6.90 5.57 8.98
C LEU A 89 -5.94 4.55 9.55
N ARG A 90 -5.01 4.99 10.41
CA ARG A 90 -4.01 4.14 11.06
C ARG A 90 -4.12 4.25 12.57
N LYS A 91 -3.75 3.19 13.25
CA LYS A 91 -3.62 3.15 14.70
C LYS A 91 -2.31 2.46 15.06
N GLU A 92 -1.47 3.15 15.82
CA GLU A 92 -0.20 2.61 16.27
C GLU A 92 -0.41 1.71 17.48
N HIS A 93 0.08 0.48 17.39
CA HIS A 93 -0.02 -0.52 18.47
C HIS A 93 1.34 -1.07 18.90
N GLY A 94 2.41 -0.67 18.22
CA GLY A 94 3.69 -1.32 18.32
C GLY A 94 3.73 -2.68 17.60
N LEU A 95 4.91 -3.27 17.55
CA LEU A 95 5.14 -4.57 16.93
C LEU A 95 6.00 -5.41 17.86
N LEU A 96 5.54 -6.60 18.19
CA LEU A 96 6.29 -7.59 18.94
C LEU A 96 6.75 -8.68 17.99
N PHE A 97 8.08 -8.81 17.85
CA PHE A 97 8.71 -9.99 17.24
C PHE A 97 9.08 -10.98 18.33
N TYR A 98 8.84 -12.27 18.07
CA TYR A 98 9.28 -13.34 18.93
C TYR A 98 9.65 -14.55 18.09
N GLY A 99 10.56 -15.39 18.59
CA GLY A 99 11.06 -16.60 17.95
C GLY A 99 11.87 -17.43 18.93
N GLU A 100 12.39 -18.57 18.51
CA GLU A 100 13.23 -19.45 19.33
C GLU A 100 14.61 -18.86 19.58
N SER A 101 15.13 -18.10 18.61
CA SER A 101 16.38 -17.34 18.73
C SER A 101 16.27 -15.94 18.15
N TRP A 102 17.11 -15.02 18.63
CA TRP A 102 17.12 -13.63 18.18
C TRP A 102 17.51 -13.46 16.72
N ASP A 103 18.36 -14.33 16.20
CA ASP A 103 18.93 -14.34 14.86
C ASP A 103 18.27 -15.35 13.93
N GLU A 104 17.10 -15.91 14.31
CA GLU A 104 16.33 -16.81 13.47
C GLU A 104 15.93 -16.14 12.16
N GLU A 105 16.36 -16.73 11.05
CA GLU A 105 15.98 -16.30 9.71
C GLU A 105 14.58 -16.82 9.36
N THR A 106 13.72 -15.90 8.97
CA THR A 106 12.38 -16.21 8.46
C THR A 106 12.25 -15.77 7.00
N ILE A 107 11.12 -16.06 6.35
CA ILE A 107 10.81 -15.55 5.00
C ILE A 107 10.86 -14.01 4.97
N GLU A 108 10.63 -13.36 6.09
CA GLU A 108 10.64 -11.90 6.24
C GLU A 108 12.00 -11.33 6.70
N GLY A 109 13.00 -12.20 6.84
CA GLY A 109 14.35 -11.87 7.34
C GLY A 109 14.46 -12.03 8.86
N SER A 110 15.61 -11.65 9.41
CA SER A 110 15.90 -11.70 10.85
C SER A 110 15.59 -10.37 11.54
N ILE A 111 15.34 -10.41 12.86
CA ILE A 111 15.16 -9.20 13.68
C ILE A 111 16.39 -8.30 13.65
N PRO A 112 17.63 -8.82 13.85
CA PRO A 112 18.84 -8.01 13.73
C PRO A 112 19.02 -7.39 12.35
N GLY A 113 18.68 -8.14 11.29
CA GLY A 113 18.73 -7.64 9.92
C GLY A 113 17.78 -6.46 9.70
N ALA A 114 16.55 -6.57 10.15
CA ALA A 114 15.57 -5.49 10.07
C ALA A 114 15.99 -4.27 10.90
N GLN A 115 16.50 -4.46 12.10
CA GLN A 115 16.99 -3.37 12.95
C GLN A 115 18.14 -2.61 12.28
N LYS A 116 19.12 -3.34 11.74
CA LYS A 116 20.25 -2.75 11.01
C LYS A 116 19.76 -1.88 9.84
N VAL A 117 18.85 -2.39 9.03
CA VAL A 117 18.31 -1.63 7.89
C VAL A 117 17.56 -0.38 8.36
N MET A 118 16.80 -0.45 9.44
CA MET A 118 16.14 0.72 10.00
C MET A 118 17.12 1.78 10.48
N ASP A 119 18.20 1.37 11.15
CA ASP A 119 19.23 2.28 11.67
C ASP A 119 20.02 2.97 10.54
N GLU A 120 20.28 2.26 9.44
CA GLU A 120 20.95 2.80 8.26
C GLU A 120 20.10 3.79 7.45
N GLN A 121 18.77 3.77 7.63
CA GLN A 121 17.84 4.62 6.88
C GLN A 121 17.22 5.77 7.69
N ASN A 122 17.60 5.94 8.93
CA ASN A 122 17.24 7.09 9.78
C ASN A 122 18.30 8.16 9.72
#